data_26ba76717e0a77cff8610c3e6c056440
#
_entry.id   26ba76717e0a77cff8610c3e6c056440
#
_cell.length_a   1.000
_cell.length_b   1.000
_cell.length_c   1.000
_cell.angle_alpha   90.00
_cell.angle_beta   90.00
_cell.angle_gamma   90.00
#
_symmetry.space_group_name_H-M   'P 1'
#
loop_
_entity.id
_entity.type
_entity.pdbx_description
1 polymer ?
#
loop_
_entity_poly.entity_id
_entity_poly.type
_entity_poly.pdbx_seq_one_letter_code
_entity_poly.pdbx_strand_id
1 'polypeptide(L)'
;ERIEKLLLGTTTGDDGGGERRTYPLTRAALFAAYEALVQELGLPTEWVEPPEFAIRSYVYFKDSNPPEPLLLNSFFLPDLGTARKQFTEAKAPKNLKRYLGVERPQNRIDLLNNRPALAEAISPGLTGPSRWPGAGRSPLVLLQQAAVNLAFQETKAGGLLGINGPPGTGKTTLLRDLVAGVVTERAEAMAKFDDPEAAFERSGEKLRAGASWIHLYRLNPT
;
A
#
# COMPACT_ATOMS: atom_id res chain seq x y z
N GLU A 1 17.44 2.73 -18.53
CA GLU A 1 18.00 3.21 -19.80
C GLU A 1 19.38 2.62 -20.10
N ARG A 2 20.43 2.80 -19.22
CA ARG A 2 21.77 2.22 -19.45
C ARG A 2 21.76 0.71 -19.50
N ILE A 3 21.10 0.05 -18.56
CA ILE A 3 20.94 -1.40 -18.49
C ILE A 3 20.12 -1.90 -19.68
N GLU A 4 19.08 -1.21 -20.05
CA GLU A 4 18.25 -1.53 -21.21
C GLU A 4 19.08 -1.47 -22.51
N LYS A 5 19.93 -0.45 -22.69
CA LYS A 5 20.86 -0.36 -23.81
C LYS A 5 21.86 -1.52 -23.84
N LEU A 6 22.37 -1.96 -22.71
CA LEU A 6 23.27 -3.11 -22.61
C LEU A 6 22.59 -4.43 -22.99
N LEU A 7 21.31 -4.59 -22.63
CA LEU A 7 20.55 -5.81 -22.93
C LEU A 7 19.99 -5.83 -24.35
N LEU A 8 19.54 -4.68 -24.87
CA LEU A 8 18.89 -4.58 -26.18
C LEU A 8 19.87 -4.28 -27.33
N GLY A 9 21.13 -3.98 -27.03
CA GLY A 9 22.17 -3.79 -28.03
C GLY A 9 21.86 -2.70 -29.06
N THR A 10 21.37 -1.54 -28.61
CA THR A 10 21.09 -0.41 -29.52
C THR A 10 22.37 0.24 -29.99
N THR A 11 22.80 -0.04 -31.20
CA THR A 11 23.68 0.87 -31.94
C THR A 11 22.80 1.96 -32.54
N THR A 12 22.98 3.18 -32.07
CA THR A 12 22.53 4.38 -32.78
C THR A 12 23.39 4.53 -34.02
N GLY A 13 22.90 4.02 -35.14
CA GLY A 13 23.41 4.40 -36.45
C GLY A 13 22.87 5.80 -36.76
N ASP A 14 23.77 6.67 -37.19
CA ASP A 14 23.55 8.10 -37.48
C ASP A 14 22.73 8.38 -38.77
N ASP A 15 22.03 7.37 -39.27
CA ASP A 15 21.19 7.49 -40.46
C ASP A 15 19.72 7.29 -40.09
N GLY A 16 18.95 8.32 -40.27
CA GLY A 16 17.54 8.58 -39.88
C GLY A 16 16.46 7.57 -40.28
N GLY A 17 16.73 6.26 -40.24
CA GLY A 17 15.80 5.17 -40.52
C GLY A 17 16.17 3.92 -39.76
N GLY A 18 16.30 3.99 -38.43
CA GLY A 18 16.83 2.91 -37.62
C GLY A 18 15.91 1.73 -37.46
N GLU A 19 16.11 0.65 -38.21
CA GLU A 19 15.69 -0.68 -37.80
C GLU A 19 16.34 -1.03 -36.46
N ARG A 20 15.52 -1.27 -35.43
CA ARG A 20 15.98 -1.83 -34.15
C ARG A 20 16.53 -3.24 -34.40
N ARG A 21 17.84 -3.37 -34.61
CA ARG A 21 18.50 -4.67 -34.63
C ARG A 21 18.60 -5.19 -33.20
N THR A 22 17.77 -6.16 -32.85
CA THR A 22 17.90 -6.90 -31.61
C THR A 22 19.04 -7.92 -31.77
N TYR A 23 20.10 -7.73 -31.01
CA TYR A 23 21.15 -8.75 -30.92
C TYR A 23 20.70 -9.89 -30.00
N PRO A 24 21.13 -11.14 -30.26
CA PRO A 24 20.81 -12.22 -29.36
C PRO A 24 21.40 -11.95 -27.97
N LEU A 25 20.61 -12.21 -26.94
CA LEU A 25 21.02 -12.03 -25.55
C LEU A 25 22.18 -13.01 -25.24
N THR A 26 23.36 -12.47 -25.00
CA THR A 26 24.54 -13.26 -24.66
C THR A 26 24.79 -13.27 -23.16
N ARG A 27 25.52 -14.29 -22.67
CA ARG A 27 25.94 -14.34 -21.27
C ARG A 27 26.76 -13.10 -20.89
N ALA A 28 27.63 -12.64 -21.77
CA ALA A 28 28.44 -11.42 -21.53
C ALA A 28 27.58 -10.17 -21.37
N ALA A 29 26.53 -10.00 -22.18
CA ALA A 29 25.61 -8.88 -22.05
C ALA A 29 24.83 -8.92 -20.72
N LEU A 30 24.42 -10.11 -20.27
CA LEU A 30 23.77 -10.29 -18.98
C LEU A 30 24.70 -9.95 -17.81
N PHE A 31 25.97 -10.39 -17.85
CA PHE A 31 26.95 -10.05 -16.82
C PHE A 31 27.23 -8.54 -16.79
N ALA A 32 27.43 -7.92 -17.94
CA ALA A 32 27.67 -6.47 -18.02
C ALA A 32 26.45 -5.67 -17.49
N ALA A 33 25.23 -6.09 -17.79
CA ALA A 33 24.04 -5.48 -17.27
C ALA A 33 23.91 -5.64 -15.74
N TYR A 34 24.26 -6.81 -15.21
CA TYR A 34 24.27 -7.07 -13.78
C TYR A 34 25.31 -6.21 -13.05
N GLU A 35 26.54 -6.16 -13.54
CA GLU A 35 27.60 -5.31 -12.98
C GLU A 35 27.21 -3.82 -13.01
N ALA A 36 26.63 -3.35 -14.12
CA ALA A 36 26.13 -1.98 -14.21
C ALA A 36 25.01 -1.71 -13.18
N LEU A 37 24.13 -2.69 -12.94
CA LEU A 37 23.07 -2.57 -11.93
C LEU A 37 23.66 -2.47 -10.52
N VAL A 38 24.59 -3.35 -10.17
CA VAL A 38 25.27 -3.33 -8.86
C VAL A 38 25.96 -2.00 -8.62
N GLN A 39 26.67 -1.47 -9.62
CA GLN A 39 27.34 -0.18 -9.54
C GLN A 39 26.32 0.98 -9.38
N GLU A 40 25.25 0.97 -10.14
CA GLU A 40 24.22 2.03 -10.12
C GLU A 40 23.47 2.05 -8.80
N LEU A 41 23.29 0.89 -8.16
CA LEU A 41 22.69 0.76 -6.83
C LEU A 41 23.68 1.07 -5.69
N GLY A 42 24.98 1.22 -5.98
CA GLY A 42 26.01 1.46 -4.98
C GLY A 42 26.15 0.33 -3.97
N LEU A 43 25.85 -0.90 -4.36
CA LEU A 43 25.92 -2.04 -3.45
C LEU A 43 27.39 -2.46 -3.24
N PRO A 44 27.82 -2.73 -1.99
CA PRO A 44 29.11 -3.33 -1.72
C PRO A 44 29.23 -4.69 -2.39
N THR A 45 30.36 -4.97 -3.03
CA THR A 45 30.57 -6.22 -3.78
C THR A 45 30.49 -7.47 -2.92
N GLU A 46 30.83 -7.35 -1.63
CA GLU A 46 30.71 -8.44 -0.65
C GLU A 46 29.27 -8.80 -0.28
N TRP A 47 28.31 -7.97 -0.64
CA TRP A 47 26.87 -8.24 -0.41
C TRP A 47 26.19 -8.89 -1.61
N VAL A 48 26.92 -9.04 -2.71
CA VAL A 48 26.37 -9.47 -3.99
C VAL A 48 26.96 -10.81 -4.37
N GLU A 49 26.12 -11.82 -4.46
CA GLU A 49 26.54 -13.14 -4.95
C GLU A 49 26.82 -13.12 -6.44
N PRO A 50 27.70 -14.02 -6.95
CA PRO A 50 27.89 -14.17 -8.38
C PRO A 50 26.55 -14.43 -9.08
N PRO A 51 26.31 -13.80 -10.25
CA PRO A 51 25.02 -13.90 -10.90
C PRO A 51 24.78 -15.32 -11.47
N GLU A 52 23.66 -15.92 -11.07
CA GLU A 52 23.10 -17.10 -11.71
C GLU A 52 21.89 -16.68 -12.54
N PHE A 53 21.90 -16.95 -13.84
CA PHE A 53 20.80 -16.59 -14.73
C PHE A 53 20.01 -17.80 -15.18
N ALA A 54 18.69 -17.76 -14.98
CA ALA A 54 17.75 -18.67 -15.61
C ALA A 54 16.99 -17.94 -16.72
N ILE A 55 17.04 -18.45 -17.94
CA ILE A 55 16.33 -17.90 -19.08
C ILE A 55 15.13 -18.80 -19.39
N ARG A 56 13.93 -18.21 -19.45
CA ARG A 56 12.73 -18.87 -19.95
C ARG A 56 12.26 -18.17 -21.22
N SER A 57 11.97 -18.94 -22.23
CA SER A 57 11.41 -18.46 -23.50
C SER A 57 9.91 -18.80 -23.55
N TYR A 58 9.09 -17.82 -23.92
CA TYR A 58 7.65 -17.98 -24.11
C TYR A 58 7.28 -17.59 -25.54
N VAL A 59 6.43 -18.40 -26.18
CA VAL A 59 5.83 -18.06 -27.46
C VAL A 59 4.41 -17.54 -27.19
N TYR A 60 4.13 -16.31 -27.60
CA TYR A 60 2.86 -15.62 -27.33
C TYR A 60 2.07 -15.45 -28.61
N PHE A 61 0.87 -16.01 -28.67
CA PHE A 61 0.07 -16.04 -29.91
C PHE A 61 -1.08 -15.04 -29.95
N LYS A 62 -1.44 -14.39 -28.83
CA LYS A 62 -2.70 -13.65 -28.71
C LYS A 62 -2.63 -12.25 -28.14
N ASP A 63 -1.49 -11.81 -27.67
CA ASP A 63 -1.36 -10.47 -27.06
C ASP A 63 -0.05 -9.82 -27.49
N SER A 64 -0.08 -8.51 -27.71
CA SER A 64 1.09 -7.71 -28.03
C SER A 64 2.01 -7.45 -26.82
N ASN A 65 1.53 -7.73 -25.62
CA ASN A 65 2.30 -7.56 -24.39
C ASN A 65 2.84 -8.90 -23.90
N PRO A 66 4.15 -9.01 -23.61
CA PRO A 66 4.70 -10.21 -22.99
C PRO A 66 4.06 -10.44 -21.62
N PRO A 67 3.89 -11.71 -21.19
CA PRO A 67 3.41 -12.00 -19.85
C PRO A 67 4.39 -11.47 -18.82
N GLU A 68 3.87 -10.92 -17.73
CA GLU A 68 4.71 -10.53 -16.61
C GLU A 68 5.48 -11.74 -16.07
N PRO A 69 6.80 -11.64 -15.87
CA PRO A 69 7.59 -12.74 -15.36
C PRO A 69 7.16 -13.12 -13.94
N LEU A 70 6.70 -14.35 -13.77
CA LEU A 70 6.19 -14.89 -12.50
C LEU A 70 7.23 -14.90 -11.35
N LEU A 71 8.53 -14.78 -11.66
CA LEU A 71 9.63 -15.05 -10.71
C LEU A 71 10.13 -13.82 -9.94
N LEU A 72 9.83 -12.61 -10.37
CA LEU A 72 10.32 -11.39 -9.73
C LEU A 72 9.22 -10.32 -9.62
N ASN A 73 7.97 -10.73 -9.66
CA ASN A 73 6.88 -9.78 -9.51
C ASN A 73 6.75 -9.38 -8.03
N SER A 74 7.63 -8.48 -7.61
CA SER A 74 7.46 -7.79 -6.35
C SER A 74 6.41 -6.71 -6.56
N PHE A 75 5.19 -6.95 -6.07
CA PHE A 75 4.13 -5.94 -6.05
C PHE A 75 4.56 -4.67 -5.29
N PHE A 76 5.59 -4.75 -4.48
CA PHE A 76 6.17 -3.58 -3.80
C PHE A 76 6.88 -2.61 -4.75
N LEU A 77 7.46 -3.07 -5.87
CA LEU A 77 8.21 -2.20 -6.78
C LEU A 77 7.33 -1.13 -7.45
N PRO A 78 6.14 -1.45 -8.02
CA PRO A 78 5.21 -0.45 -8.53
C PRO A 78 4.75 0.54 -7.46
N ASP A 79 4.46 0.04 -6.25
CA ASP A 79 4.01 0.87 -5.13
C ASP A 79 5.11 1.82 -4.65
N LEU A 80 6.34 1.34 -4.53
CA LEU A 80 7.50 2.17 -4.20
C LEU A 80 7.80 3.20 -5.29
N GLY A 81 7.66 2.82 -6.56
CA GLY A 81 7.77 3.73 -7.70
C GLY A 81 6.73 4.85 -7.64
N THR A 82 5.48 4.50 -7.33
CA THR A 82 4.38 5.45 -7.13
C THR A 82 4.64 6.38 -5.95
N ALA A 83 5.06 5.83 -4.81
CA ALA A 83 5.41 6.61 -3.63
C ALA A 83 6.55 7.59 -3.94
N ARG A 84 7.62 7.12 -4.58
CA ARG A 84 8.74 7.97 -5.00
C ARG A 84 8.29 9.14 -5.88
N LYS A 85 7.45 8.87 -6.87
CA LYS A 85 6.90 9.89 -7.77
C LYS A 85 6.10 10.93 -6.99
N GLN A 86 5.23 10.52 -6.06
CA GLN A 86 4.46 11.43 -5.22
C GLN A 86 5.35 12.35 -4.37
N PHE A 87 6.47 11.84 -3.85
CA PHE A 87 7.44 12.67 -3.12
C PHE A 87 8.18 13.64 -4.04
N THR A 88 8.62 13.19 -5.20
CA THR A 88 9.32 14.04 -6.18
C THR A 88 8.43 15.18 -6.69
N GLU A 89 7.14 14.92 -6.89
CA GLU A 89 6.16 15.91 -7.32
C GLU A 89 5.57 16.76 -6.18
N ALA A 90 6.06 16.59 -4.95
CA ALA A 90 5.54 17.23 -3.74
C ALA A 90 4.05 16.94 -3.45
N LYS A 91 3.50 15.86 -4.02
CA LYS A 91 2.10 15.43 -3.88
C LYS A 91 1.90 14.32 -2.85
N ALA A 92 2.95 13.94 -2.12
CA ALA A 92 2.87 12.86 -1.15
C ALA A 92 1.84 13.19 -0.05
N PRO A 93 0.84 12.33 0.16
CA PRO A 93 -0.20 12.57 1.17
C PRO A 93 0.40 12.52 2.58
N LYS A 94 -0.23 13.23 3.51
CA LYS A 94 0.21 13.33 4.91
C LYS A 94 0.42 11.96 5.57
N ASN A 95 -0.47 11.00 5.28
CA ASN A 95 -0.37 9.66 5.84
C ASN A 95 0.86 8.90 5.36
N LEU A 96 1.23 9.04 4.09
CA LEU A 96 2.45 8.44 3.55
C LEU A 96 3.71 9.07 4.18
N LYS A 97 3.73 10.40 4.37
CA LYS A 97 4.82 11.11 5.06
C LYS A 97 4.97 10.65 6.50
N ARG A 98 3.85 10.49 7.22
CA ARG A 98 3.83 9.96 8.59
C ARG A 98 4.31 8.52 8.66
N TYR A 99 3.86 7.66 7.74
CA TYR A 99 4.27 6.26 7.68
C TYR A 99 5.77 6.11 7.46
N LEU A 100 6.35 6.92 6.59
CA LEU A 100 7.79 6.93 6.32
C LEU A 100 8.62 7.72 7.36
N GLY A 101 7.98 8.28 8.38
CA GLY A 101 8.65 8.99 9.46
C GLY A 101 9.20 10.38 9.08
N VAL A 102 8.80 10.92 7.93
CA VAL A 102 9.13 12.28 7.50
C VAL A 102 8.44 13.30 8.40
N GLU A 103 7.20 13.03 8.77
CA GLU A 103 6.45 13.81 9.75
C GLU A 103 6.24 12.95 11.00
N ARG A 104 6.97 13.26 12.08
CA ARG A 104 6.83 12.54 13.36
C ARG A 104 5.89 13.31 14.30
N PRO A 105 5.00 12.61 15.04
CA PRO A 105 4.25 13.26 16.10
C PRO A 105 5.22 13.78 17.17
N GLN A 106 5.05 15.05 17.59
CA GLN A 106 5.93 15.68 18.58
C GLN A 106 5.69 15.13 19.99
N ASN A 107 4.44 14.76 20.29
CA ASN A 107 4.05 14.28 21.60
C ASN A 107 3.74 12.76 21.53
N ARG A 108 4.63 11.96 22.11
CA ARG A 108 4.42 10.52 22.29
C ARG A 108 3.96 10.28 23.71
N ILE A 109 2.82 9.62 23.88
CA ILE A 109 2.25 9.28 25.17
C ILE A 109 2.41 7.77 25.39
N ASP A 110 3.04 7.39 26.49
CA ASP A 110 3.10 5.99 26.94
C ASP A 110 1.88 5.67 27.80
N LEU A 111 0.86 5.07 27.20
CA LEU A 111 -0.38 4.73 27.89
C LEU A 111 -0.19 3.68 29.00
N LEU A 112 0.86 2.87 28.98
CA LEU A 112 1.14 1.90 30.02
C LEU A 112 1.57 2.57 31.34
N ASN A 113 2.35 3.64 31.23
CA ASN A 113 2.90 4.35 32.37
C ASN A 113 2.18 5.66 32.69
N ASN A 114 1.21 6.08 31.86
CA ASN A 114 0.43 7.30 32.05
C ASN A 114 -1.05 6.97 32.30
N ARG A 115 -1.41 6.74 33.57
CA ARG A 115 -2.79 6.41 33.98
C ARG A 115 -3.82 7.47 33.58
N PRO A 116 -3.60 8.78 33.72
CA PRO A 116 -4.54 9.80 33.27
C PRO A 116 -4.80 9.71 31.76
N ALA A 117 -3.78 9.58 30.95
CA ALA A 117 -3.92 9.44 29.51
C ALA A 117 -4.65 8.14 29.10
N LEU A 118 -4.41 7.06 29.80
CA LEU A 118 -5.15 5.79 29.58
C LEU A 118 -6.63 5.99 29.95
N ALA A 119 -6.93 6.60 31.08
CA ALA A 119 -8.31 6.88 31.51
C ALA A 119 -9.06 7.75 30.49
N GLU A 120 -8.40 8.76 29.95
CA GLU A 120 -8.92 9.58 28.87
C GLU A 120 -9.19 8.75 27.61
N ALA A 121 -8.21 7.94 27.16
CA ALA A 121 -8.32 7.12 25.95
C ALA A 121 -9.44 6.07 26.02
N ILE A 122 -9.84 5.64 27.22
CA ILE A 122 -10.95 4.68 27.43
C ILE A 122 -12.23 5.36 27.92
N SER A 123 -12.29 6.69 27.91
CA SER A 123 -13.48 7.40 28.37
C SER A 123 -14.72 7.02 27.54
N PRO A 124 -15.92 6.99 28.15
CA PRO A 124 -17.15 6.63 27.43
C PRO A 124 -17.43 7.50 26.21
N GLY A 125 -17.07 8.78 26.26
CA GLY A 125 -17.26 9.72 25.14
C GLY A 125 -16.42 9.42 23.90
N LEU A 126 -15.38 8.59 24.03
CA LEU A 126 -14.52 8.16 22.94
C LEU A 126 -14.87 6.76 22.40
N THR A 127 -15.80 6.08 23.05
CA THR A 127 -16.23 4.74 22.62
C THR A 127 -16.85 4.82 21.23
N GLY A 128 -16.42 3.93 20.32
CA GLY A 128 -16.97 3.83 18.98
C GLY A 128 -18.47 3.50 18.98
N PRO A 129 -19.16 3.71 17.85
CA PRO A 129 -20.63 3.67 17.77
C PRO A 129 -21.21 2.28 18.04
N SER A 130 -20.42 1.23 17.88
CA SER A 130 -20.87 -0.14 18.16
C SER A 130 -19.73 -1.08 18.50
N ARG A 131 -20.09 -2.27 18.96
CA ARG A 131 -19.18 -3.40 19.19
C ARG A 131 -19.64 -4.61 18.39
N TRP A 132 -18.70 -5.53 18.11
CA TRP A 132 -19.05 -6.73 17.39
C TRP A 132 -20.06 -7.59 18.18
N PRO A 133 -21.25 -7.82 17.65
CA PRO A 133 -22.27 -8.63 18.32
C PRO A 133 -21.88 -10.10 18.25
N GLY A 134 -21.45 -10.69 19.32
CA GLY A 134 -21.06 -12.10 19.34
C GLY A 134 -21.30 -12.70 20.71
N ALA A 135 -22.15 -13.73 20.82
CA ALA A 135 -22.33 -14.47 22.04
C ALA A 135 -21.02 -15.17 22.46
N GLY A 136 -20.75 -15.20 23.77
CA GLY A 136 -19.61 -15.93 24.33
C GLY A 136 -18.23 -15.33 24.07
N ARG A 137 -18.13 -14.05 23.71
CA ARG A 137 -16.86 -13.38 23.46
C ARG A 137 -16.35 -12.65 24.70
N SER A 138 -15.04 -12.75 24.90
CA SER A 138 -14.37 -11.97 25.91
C SER A 138 -14.41 -10.47 25.55
N PRO A 139 -14.66 -9.57 26.52
CA PRO A 139 -14.57 -8.14 26.29
C PRO A 139 -13.12 -7.73 25.93
N LEU A 140 -12.98 -6.56 25.31
CA LEU A 140 -11.66 -5.97 25.09
C LEU A 140 -11.00 -5.63 26.43
N VAL A 141 -9.71 -5.90 26.54
CA VAL A 141 -8.91 -5.38 27.67
C VAL A 141 -8.64 -3.87 27.47
N LEU A 142 -8.26 -3.18 28.55
CA LEU A 142 -8.16 -1.71 28.54
C LEU A 142 -7.33 -1.14 27.40
N LEU A 143 -6.17 -1.73 27.11
CA LEU A 143 -5.32 -1.26 25.99
C LEU A 143 -5.92 -1.54 24.61
N GLN A 144 -6.65 -2.63 24.46
CA GLN A 144 -7.38 -2.90 23.20
C GLN A 144 -8.53 -1.90 23.03
N GLN A 145 -9.25 -1.58 24.11
CA GLN A 145 -10.30 -0.57 24.08
C GLN A 145 -9.72 0.81 23.74
N ALA A 146 -8.62 1.20 24.38
CA ALA A 146 -7.93 2.44 24.06
C ALA A 146 -7.50 2.48 22.56
N ALA A 147 -6.95 1.37 22.04
CA ALA A 147 -6.57 1.29 20.64
C ALA A 147 -7.75 1.43 19.68
N VAL A 148 -8.92 0.84 19.99
CA VAL A 148 -10.15 1.01 19.20
C VAL A 148 -10.61 2.46 19.23
N ASN A 149 -10.70 3.06 20.41
CA ASN A 149 -11.15 4.44 20.58
C ASN A 149 -10.23 5.42 19.81
N LEU A 150 -8.92 5.29 19.99
CA LEU A 150 -7.93 6.11 19.28
C LEU A 150 -7.97 5.90 17.76
N ALA A 151 -8.25 4.68 17.30
CA ALA A 151 -8.39 4.42 15.87
C ALA A 151 -9.53 5.24 15.27
N PHE A 152 -10.70 5.28 15.91
CA PHE A 152 -11.82 6.10 15.45
C PHE A 152 -11.49 7.60 15.46
N GLN A 153 -10.75 8.08 16.46
CA GLN A 153 -10.36 9.49 16.52
C GLN A 153 -9.36 9.87 15.42
N GLU A 154 -8.29 9.09 15.27
CA GLU A 154 -7.24 9.37 14.31
C GLU A 154 -7.74 9.26 12.85
N THR A 155 -8.68 8.36 12.58
CA THR A 155 -9.17 8.15 11.21
C THR A 155 -10.21 9.20 10.78
N LYS A 156 -10.92 9.82 11.70
CA LYS A 156 -11.85 10.94 11.38
C LYS A 156 -11.16 12.09 10.65
N ALA A 157 -9.91 12.34 10.97
CA ALA A 157 -9.10 13.39 10.33
C ALA A 157 -8.22 12.88 9.17
N GLY A 158 -8.47 11.65 8.68
CA GLY A 158 -7.60 11.02 7.68
C GLY A 158 -6.24 10.63 8.24
N GLY A 159 -6.18 10.09 9.46
CA GLY A 159 -4.97 9.65 10.13
C GLY A 159 -4.46 8.27 9.69
N LEU A 160 -3.35 7.87 10.27
CA LEU A 160 -2.77 6.54 10.18
C LEU A 160 -2.47 6.04 11.59
N LEU A 161 -3.03 4.89 11.96
CA LEU A 161 -2.76 4.23 13.22
C LEU A 161 -2.19 2.83 12.97
N GLY A 162 -0.97 2.60 13.44
CA GLY A 162 -0.35 1.27 13.44
C GLY A 162 -0.66 0.56 14.75
N ILE A 163 -1.26 -0.63 14.70
CA ILE A 163 -1.52 -1.47 15.87
C ILE A 163 -0.55 -2.64 15.86
N ASN A 164 0.44 -2.60 16.76
CA ASN A 164 1.42 -3.65 16.92
C ASN A 164 1.18 -4.42 18.23
N GLY A 165 1.41 -5.71 18.19
CA GLY A 165 1.32 -6.59 19.34
C GLY A 165 1.82 -8.00 19.02
N PRO A 166 2.36 -8.73 19.99
CA PRO A 166 2.78 -10.13 19.83
C PRO A 166 1.64 -11.02 19.31
N PRO A 167 1.95 -12.21 18.78
CA PRO A 167 0.93 -13.22 18.48
C PRO A 167 0.10 -13.53 19.74
N GLY A 168 -1.20 -13.76 19.56
CA GLY A 168 -2.11 -14.10 20.67
C GLY A 168 -2.64 -12.92 21.50
N THR A 169 -2.22 -11.69 21.28
CA THR A 169 -2.68 -10.50 22.03
C THR A 169 -4.07 -9.97 21.65
N GLY A 170 -4.82 -10.72 20.87
CA GLY A 170 -6.21 -10.37 20.52
C GLY A 170 -6.35 -9.27 19.45
N LYS A 171 -5.36 -9.08 18.58
CA LYS A 171 -5.46 -8.14 17.44
C LYS A 171 -6.71 -8.36 16.57
N THR A 172 -7.04 -9.62 16.32
CA THR A 172 -8.27 -9.98 15.56
C THR A 172 -9.53 -9.58 16.30
N THR A 173 -9.56 -9.69 17.63
CA THR A 173 -10.70 -9.28 18.46
C THR A 173 -10.92 -7.77 18.36
N LEU A 174 -9.85 -7.01 18.48
CA LEU A 174 -9.87 -5.56 18.31
C LEU A 174 -10.32 -5.15 16.90
N LEU A 175 -9.83 -5.82 15.86
CA LEU A 175 -10.22 -5.54 14.47
C LEU A 175 -11.72 -5.74 14.24
N ARG A 176 -12.35 -6.71 14.90
CA ARG A 176 -13.81 -6.94 14.81
C ARG A 176 -14.61 -5.74 15.33
N ASP A 177 -14.19 -5.16 16.43
CA ASP A 177 -14.87 -3.97 16.99
C ASP A 177 -14.67 -2.75 16.09
N LEU A 178 -13.50 -2.60 15.46
CA LEU A 178 -13.29 -1.57 14.45
C LEU A 178 -14.21 -1.76 13.25
N VAL A 179 -14.33 -2.98 12.73
CA VAL A 179 -15.24 -3.28 11.61
C VAL A 179 -16.70 -2.98 12.00
N ALA A 180 -17.13 -3.41 13.19
CA ALA A 180 -18.49 -3.15 13.67
C ALA A 180 -18.77 -1.65 13.74
N GLY A 181 -17.85 -0.86 14.31
CA GLY A 181 -18.00 0.58 14.40
C GLY A 181 -18.06 1.27 13.04
N VAL A 182 -17.16 0.91 12.11
CA VAL A 182 -17.17 1.46 10.74
C VAL A 182 -18.48 1.13 10.02
N VAL A 183 -18.99 -0.10 10.14
CA VAL A 183 -20.27 -0.50 9.52
C VAL A 183 -21.42 0.31 10.10
N THR A 184 -21.43 0.51 11.41
CA THR A 184 -22.49 1.30 12.07
C THR A 184 -22.42 2.77 11.68
N GLU A 185 -21.23 3.41 11.70
CA GLU A 185 -21.08 4.80 11.26
C GLU A 185 -21.56 5.00 9.81
N ARG A 186 -21.24 4.06 8.93
CA ARG A 186 -21.70 4.09 7.54
C ARG A 186 -23.22 3.94 7.43
N ALA A 187 -23.79 3.01 8.20
CA ALA A 187 -25.25 2.82 8.24
C ALA A 187 -25.97 4.06 8.77
N GLU A 188 -25.45 4.69 9.82
CA GLU A 188 -25.99 5.94 10.37
C GLU A 188 -25.89 7.10 9.37
N ALA A 189 -24.78 7.18 8.62
CA ALA A 189 -24.65 8.17 7.56
C ALA A 189 -25.66 7.94 6.42
N MET A 190 -25.87 6.68 6.02
CA MET A 190 -26.85 6.33 5.00
C MET A 190 -28.30 6.58 5.47
N ALA A 191 -28.59 6.32 6.73
CA ALA A 191 -29.95 6.51 7.31
C ALA A 191 -30.42 7.97 7.35
N LYS A 192 -29.54 8.93 7.07
CA LYS A 192 -29.92 10.35 6.96
C LYS A 192 -30.62 10.68 5.64
N PHE A 193 -30.60 9.79 4.68
CA PHE A 193 -31.20 9.97 3.37
C PHE A 193 -32.49 9.14 3.25
N ASP A 194 -33.55 9.72 2.76
CA ASP A 194 -34.83 9.03 2.53
C ASP A 194 -34.68 8.01 1.38
N ASP A 195 -33.86 8.32 0.38
CA ASP A 195 -33.50 7.42 -0.72
C ASP A 195 -32.08 6.88 -0.51
N PRO A 196 -31.89 5.54 -0.41
CA PRO A 196 -30.57 4.93 -0.25
C PRO A 196 -29.60 5.26 -1.41
N GLU A 197 -30.07 5.49 -2.62
CA GLU A 197 -29.23 5.86 -3.75
C GLU A 197 -28.64 7.27 -3.59
N ALA A 198 -29.35 8.18 -2.95
CA ALA A 198 -28.87 9.53 -2.67
C ALA A 198 -27.70 9.56 -1.68
N ALA A 199 -27.52 8.49 -0.89
CA ALA A 199 -26.40 8.37 0.04
C ALA A 199 -25.05 8.16 -0.65
N PHE A 200 -25.04 7.94 -1.97
CA PHE A 200 -23.80 7.65 -2.71
C PHE A 200 -23.59 8.62 -3.87
N GLU A 201 -22.35 9.06 -4.02
CA GLU A 201 -21.91 9.81 -5.18
C GLU A 201 -20.76 9.11 -5.89
N ARG A 202 -20.56 9.37 -7.18
CA ARG A 202 -19.42 8.85 -7.92
C ARG A 202 -18.12 9.46 -7.37
N SER A 203 -17.15 8.63 -7.02
CA SER A 203 -15.85 9.08 -6.53
C SER A 203 -14.99 9.75 -7.61
N GLY A 204 -15.33 9.58 -8.88
CA GLY A 204 -14.48 9.92 -10.02
C GLY A 204 -13.47 8.81 -10.38
N GLU A 205 -13.28 7.85 -9.50
CA GLU A 205 -12.38 6.73 -9.72
C GLU A 205 -13.08 5.55 -10.41
N LYS A 206 -12.31 4.78 -11.17
CA LYS A 206 -12.79 3.58 -11.85
C LYS A 206 -11.87 2.41 -11.54
N LEU A 207 -12.44 1.25 -11.33
CA LEU A 207 -11.73 -0.01 -11.18
C LEU A 207 -11.93 -0.86 -12.44
N ARG A 208 -10.86 -1.45 -12.96
CA ARG A 208 -10.95 -2.39 -14.07
C ARG A 208 -11.32 -3.78 -13.54
N ALA A 209 -12.46 -4.30 -13.97
CA ALA A 209 -12.92 -5.65 -13.66
C ALA A 209 -13.03 -6.44 -14.97
N GLY A 210 -12.02 -7.23 -15.29
CA GLY A 210 -11.92 -7.93 -16.57
C GLY A 210 -11.86 -6.96 -17.76
N ALA A 211 -12.82 -7.07 -18.69
CA ALA A 211 -12.96 -6.18 -19.85
C ALA A 211 -13.73 -4.88 -19.55
N SER A 212 -14.38 -4.77 -18.39
CA SER A 212 -15.26 -3.65 -18.04
C SER A 212 -14.63 -2.72 -17.02
N TRP A 213 -15.03 -1.44 -17.07
CA TRP A 213 -14.69 -0.44 -16.08
C TRP A 213 -15.88 -0.24 -15.14
N ILE A 214 -15.67 -0.42 -13.82
CA ILE A 214 -16.67 -0.19 -12.79
C ILE A 214 -16.39 1.16 -12.13
N HIS A 215 -17.41 2.02 -12.03
CA HIS A 215 -17.31 3.26 -11.28
C HIS A 215 -17.31 2.95 -9.78
N LEU A 216 -16.39 3.56 -9.04
CA LEU A 216 -16.40 3.52 -7.60
C LEU A 216 -17.30 4.63 -7.06
N TYR A 217 -17.98 4.32 -5.97
CA TYR A 217 -18.87 5.24 -5.26
C TYR A 217 -18.33 5.48 -3.86
N ARG A 218 -18.56 6.66 -3.34
CA ARG A 218 -18.30 7.03 -1.95
C ARG A 218 -19.59 7.52 -1.31
N LEU A 219 -19.66 7.47 0.02
CA LEU A 219 -20.75 8.09 0.75
C LEU A 219 -20.72 9.60 0.49
N ASN A 220 -21.90 10.15 0.24
CA ASN A 220 -22.09 11.57 0.05
C ASN A 220 -21.74 12.28 1.38
N PRO A 221 -20.81 13.23 1.43
CA PRO A 221 -20.58 14.00 2.63
C PRO A 221 -21.83 14.85 2.94
N THR A 222 -22.41 14.63 4.08
CA THR A 222 -23.55 15.42 4.62
C THR A 222 -23.07 16.70 5.25
#